data_1f4317fa405d47d2af7440da8375c46f
#
_entry.id   1f4317fa405d47d2af7440da8375c46f
#
_cell.length_a   1.000
_cell.length_b   1.000
_cell.length_c   1.000
_cell.angle_alpha   90.00
_cell.angle_beta   90.00
_cell.angle_gamma   90.00
#
_symmetry.space_group_name_H-M   'P 1'
#
loop_
_entity.id
_entity.type
_entity.pdbx_description
1 polymer ?
#
loop_
_entity_poly.entity_id
_entity_poly.type
_entity_poly.pdbx_seq_one_letter_code
_entity_poly.pdbx_strand_id
1 'polypeptide(L)'
;KNNNEIDFVDVGAGTGIWTRMINHAGLNSTVAIEPNDDMRKHGILDSQKTNITWVNGSGENTTLNDNSADLLSMASSFHWVDFEKAIKEFSRVLRPGGFFTAVWNPRHIECNPLLVEIEEKLYEIAPHIKRVSSGNSDFTDTLTERLRNADVFSDAIYLEGFHTIKQTPEEYLGVWWSVNDIRAQAGEDKFIQFMAFVEEKTSNLDFIETTYKTRAWLARVR
;
A
#
# COMPACT_ATOMS: atom_id res chain seq x y z
N LYS A 1 9.17 17.25 16.52
CA LYS A 1 10.31 16.33 16.59
C LYS A 1 11.12 16.44 15.30
N ASN A 2 12.44 16.25 15.36
CA ASN A 2 13.27 16.02 14.20
C ASN A 2 13.13 14.55 13.76
N ASN A 3 13.52 14.21 12.53
CA ASN A 3 13.38 12.82 12.02
C ASN A 3 14.04 11.79 12.94
N ASN A 4 15.23 12.08 13.41
CA ASN A 4 15.99 11.20 14.32
C ASN A 4 15.42 11.08 15.75
N GLU A 5 14.27 11.67 16.02
CA GLU A 5 13.49 11.56 17.26
C GLU A 5 12.17 10.83 17.07
N ILE A 6 11.85 10.40 15.83
CA ILE A 6 10.59 9.74 15.46
C ILE A 6 10.75 8.24 15.52
N ASP A 7 9.90 7.59 16.31
CA ASP A 7 9.71 6.13 16.28
C ASP A 7 8.57 5.79 15.31
N PHE A 8 8.90 5.03 14.27
CA PHE A 8 8.01 4.68 13.18
C PHE A 8 7.66 3.20 13.17
N VAL A 9 6.39 2.92 12.90
CA VAL A 9 5.85 1.56 12.75
C VAL A 9 5.13 1.45 11.42
N ASP A 10 5.44 0.43 10.63
CA ASP A 10 4.73 0.07 9.41
C ASP A 10 3.99 -1.24 9.61
N VAL A 11 2.66 -1.22 9.53
CA VAL A 11 1.78 -2.37 9.78
C VAL A 11 1.24 -2.94 8.47
N GLY A 12 1.35 -4.25 8.31
CA GLY A 12 1.10 -4.91 7.02
C GLY A 12 2.20 -4.56 6.02
N ALA A 13 3.45 -4.61 6.48
CA ALA A 13 4.62 -4.16 5.74
C ALA A 13 4.93 -4.97 4.47
N GLY A 14 4.34 -6.16 4.34
CA GLY A 14 4.60 -7.06 3.21
C GLY A 14 6.08 -7.43 3.11
N THR A 15 6.68 -7.18 1.96
CA THR A 15 8.14 -7.34 1.75
C THR A 15 8.95 -6.09 2.10
N GLY A 16 8.33 -5.07 2.70
CA GLY A 16 9.01 -3.89 3.26
C GLY A 16 9.39 -2.79 2.27
N ILE A 17 8.78 -2.73 1.11
CA ILE A 17 9.09 -1.68 0.11
C ILE A 17 8.86 -0.29 0.72
N TRP A 18 7.66 -0.04 1.26
CA TRP A 18 7.32 1.22 1.91
C TRP A 18 8.17 1.47 3.16
N THR A 19 8.33 0.44 4.00
CA THR A 19 9.15 0.51 5.22
C THR A 19 10.55 1.00 4.92
N ARG A 20 11.24 0.42 3.90
CA ARG A 20 12.58 0.83 3.51
C ARG A 20 12.62 2.26 2.96
N MET A 21 11.61 2.68 2.20
CA MET A 21 11.52 4.06 1.70
C MET A 21 11.47 5.07 2.84
N ILE A 22 10.63 4.83 3.85
CA ILE A 22 10.51 5.72 5.01
C ILE A 22 11.75 5.67 5.90
N ASN A 23 12.36 4.50 6.05
CA ASN A 23 13.58 4.34 6.86
C ASN A 23 14.75 5.20 6.35
N HIS A 24 14.81 5.51 5.06
CA HIS A 24 15.81 6.41 4.50
C HIS A 24 15.70 7.87 5.00
N ALA A 25 14.60 8.24 5.64
CA ALA A 25 14.44 9.56 6.25
C ALA A 25 15.30 9.77 7.52
N GLY A 26 16.02 8.75 7.98
CA GLY A 26 16.89 8.82 9.16
C GLY A 26 16.12 8.93 10.48
N LEU A 27 15.14 8.03 10.65
CA LEU A 27 14.29 7.95 11.83
C LEU A 27 15.05 7.38 13.04
N ASN A 28 14.53 7.63 14.25
CA ASN A 28 15.08 7.05 15.49
C ASN A 28 15.00 5.53 15.49
N SER A 29 13.80 5.02 15.20
CA SER A 29 13.57 3.58 15.03
C SER A 29 12.55 3.31 13.92
N THR A 30 12.66 2.15 13.29
CA THR A 30 11.73 1.66 12.28
C THR A 30 11.37 0.21 12.61
N VAL A 31 10.08 -0.05 12.82
CA VAL A 31 9.54 -1.39 13.06
C VAL A 31 8.60 -1.75 11.91
N ALA A 32 8.79 -2.91 11.30
CA ALA A 32 7.93 -3.50 10.28
C ALA A 32 7.13 -4.67 10.88
N ILE A 33 5.82 -4.62 10.78
CA ILE A 33 4.90 -5.66 11.26
C ILE A 33 4.25 -6.35 10.07
N GLU A 34 4.43 -7.67 9.97
CA GLU A 34 3.86 -8.48 8.89
C GLU A 34 3.48 -9.87 9.41
N PRO A 35 2.18 -10.26 9.32
CA PRO A 35 1.73 -11.57 9.77
C PRO A 35 2.16 -12.73 8.85
N ASN A 36 2.29 -12.48 7.55
CA ASN A 36 2.67 -13.51 6.59
C ASN A 36 4.16 -13.84 6.70
N ASP A 37 4.47 -15.08 7.07
CA ASP A 37 5.85 -15.54 7.31
C ASP A 37 6.75 -15.42 6.08
N ASP A 38 6.23 -15.70 4.88
CA ASP A 38 7.05 -15.68 3.67
C ASP A 38 7.34 -14.23 3.23
N MET A 39 6.34 -13.35 3.28
CA MET A 39 6.56 -11.92 3.03
C MET A 39 7.55 -11.34 4.04
N ARG A 40 7.38 -11.64 5.32
CA ARG A 40 8.28 -11.16 6.39
C ARG A 40 9.70 -11.66 6.20
N LYS A 41 9.91 -12.94 5.82
CA LYS A 41 11.25 -13.48 5.51
C LYS A 41 11.93 -12.73 4.36
N HIS A 42 11.20 -12.46 3.27
CA HIS A 42 11.70 -11.66 2.16
C HIS A 42 12.04 -10.22 2.60
N GLY A 43 11.17 -9.60 3.39
CA GLY A 43 11.40 -8.26 3.94
C GLY A 43 12.66 -8.19 4.80
N ILE A 44 12.91 -9.19 5.67
CA ILE A 44 14.13 -9.31 6.47
C ILE A 44 15.36 -9.42 5.57
N LEU A 45 15.33 -10.28 4.55
CA LEU A 45 16.44 -10.46 3.63
C LEU A 45 16.79 -9.17 2.89
N ASP A 46 15.78 -8.46 2.38
CA ASP A 46 15.96 -7.21 1.65
C ASP A 46 16.36 -6.03 2.54
N SER A 47 16.20 -6.18 3.86
CA SER A 47 16.49 -5.13 4.85
C SER A 47 17.77 -5.34 5.63
N GLN A 48 18.60 -6.34 5.28
CA GLN A 48 19.82 -6.72 6.05
C GLN A 48 20.83 -5.57 6.28
N LYS A 49 20.81 -4.55 5.42
CA LYS A 49 21.69 -3.38 5.53
C LYS A 49 21.03 -2.15 6.16
N THR A 50 19.89 -2.36 6.82
CA THR A 50 19.10 -1.31 7.46
C THR A 50 18.97 -1.59 8.96
N ASN A 51 18.47 -0.61 9.71
CA ASN A 51 18.13 -0.76 11.13
C ASN A 51 16.65 -1.10 11.36
N ILE A 52 15.96 -1.70 10.37
CA ILE A 52 14.56 -2.08 10.46
C ILE A 52 14.42 -3.33 11.33
N THR A 53 13.59 -3.26 12.35
CA THR A 53 13.19 -4.39 13.18
C THR A 53 11.92 -5.01 12.64
N TRP A 54 11.91 -6.33 12.39
CA TRP A 54 10.77 -7.07 11.90
C TRP A 54 10.06 -7.83 13.01
N VAL A 55 8.72 -7.72 13.04
CA VAL A 55 7.88 -8.33 14.08
C VAL A 55 6.73 -9.11 13.42
N ASN A 56 6.40 -10.28 13.98
CA ASN A 56 5.17 -10.99 13.63
C ASN A 56 4.00 -10.38 14.40
N GLY A 57 3.02 -9.83 13.69
CA GLY A 57 1.84 -9.18 14.25
C GLY A 57 0.87 -8.79 13.14
N SER A 58 -0.29 -8.27 13.53
CA SER A 58 -1.34 -7.79 12.61
C SER A 58 -1.77 -6.37 12.99
N GLY A 59 -2.67 -5.79 12.18
CA GLY A 59 -3.24 -4.48 12.50
C GLY A 59 -4.11 -4.49 13.75
N GLU A 60 -4.70 -5.63 14.09
CA GLU A 60 -5.52 -5.80 15.30
C GLU A 60 -4.70 -6.16 16.55
N ASN A 61 -3.47 -6.62 16.35
CA ASN A 61 -2.54 -6.98 17.43
C ASN A 61 -1.09 -6.84 16.93
N THR A 62 -0.52 -5.68 17.17
CA THR A 62 0.85 -5.35 16.74
C THR A 62 1.92 -6.02 17.59
N THR A 63 1.58 -6.51 18.78
CA THR A 63 2.49 -7.02 19.81
C THR A 63 3.45 -5.97 20.39
N LEU A 64 3.31 -4.72 20.04
CA LEU A 64 4.14 -3.61 20.54
C LEU A 64 3.62 -3.09 21.90
N ASN A 65 4.52 -2.42 22.62
CA ASN A 65 4.17 -1.75 23.88
C ASN A 65 3.27 -0.53 23.65
N ASP A 66 2.51 -0.15 24.68
CA ASP A 66 1.75 1.09 24.70
C ASP A 66 2.68 2.30 24.52
N ASN A 67 2.20 3.32 23.80
CA ASN A 67 2.89 4.61 23.62
C ASN A 67 4.34 4.46 23.14
N SER A 68 4.58 3.50 22.23
CA SER A 68 5.92 3.17 21.73
C SER A 68 6.27 3.83 20.39
N ALA A 69 5.28 4.40 19.67
CA ALA A 69 5.49 5.01 18.36
C ALA A 69 4.97 6.46 18.27
N ASP A 70 5.56 7.25 17.38
CA ASP A 70 5.12 8.60 17.03
C ASP A 70 4.33 8.62 15.73
N LEU A 71 4.68 7.72 14.81
CA LEU A 71 4.07 7.57 13.50
C LEU A 71 3.82 6.08 13.22
N LEU A 72 2.60 5.74 12.83
CA LEU A 72 2.22 4.41 12.39
C LEU A 72 1.60 4.48 11.00
N SER A 73 2.06 3.63 10.08
CA SER A 73 1.53 3.57 8.73
C SER A 73 0.93 2.22 8.37
N MET A 74 -0.02 2.26 7.42
CA MET A 74 -0.44 1.12 6.62
C MET A 74 -0.43 1.50 5.14
N ALA A 75 0.49 0.95 4.37
CA ALA A 75 0.61 1.22 2.94
C ALA A 75 -0.03 0.06 2.13
N SER A 76 -1.13 0.37 1.42
CA SER A 76 -1.92 -0.60 0.63
C SER A 76 -2.37 -1.85 1.41
N SER A 77 -2.56 -1.73 2.71
CA SER A 77 -2.86 -2.87 3.59
C SER A 77 -4.05 -2.66 4.54
N PHE A 78 -4.49 -1.41 4.78
CA PHE A 78 -5.52 -1.11 5.79
C PHE A 78 -6.91 -1.68 5.48
N HIS A 79 -7.18 -2.06 4.24
CA HIS A 79 -8.43 -2.73 3.84
C HIS A 79 -8.51 -4.22 4.21
N TRP A 80 -7.42 -4.81 4.73
CA TRP A 80 -7.38 -6.20 5.16
C TRP A 80 -7.72 -6.41 6.63
N VAL A 81 -7.75 -5.35 7.43
CA VAL A 81 -7.95 -5.43 8.87
C VAL A 81 -9.38 -5.07 9.29
N ASP A 82 -9.78 -5.54 10.46
CA ASP A 82 -10.97 -5.04 11.15
C ASP A 82 -10.70 -3.60 11.62
N PHE A 83 -11.36 -2.64 10.99
CA PHE A 83 -11.14 -1.22 11.21
C PHE A 83 -11.24 -0.83 12.69
N GLU A 84 -12.31 -1.26 13.39
CA GLU A 84 -12.56 -0.86 14.77
C GLU A 84 -11.52 -1.42 15.75
N LYS A 85 -11.05 -2.65 15.50
CA LYS A 85 -9.99 -3.25 16.32
C LYS A 85 -8.64 -2.61 16.01
N ALA A 86 -8.35 -2.39 14.73
CA ALA A 86 -7.09 -1.81 14.30
C ALA A 86 -6.89 -0.39 14.84
N ILE A 87 -7.89 0.50 14.75
CA ILE A 87 -7.74 1.87 15.23
C ILE A 87 -7.58 1.94 16.77
N LYS A 88 -8.18 1.01 17.51
CA LYS A 88 -7.96 0.87 18.96
C LYS A 88 -6.53 0.44 19.26
N GLU A 89 -6.01 -0.54 18.52
CA GLU A 89 -4.62 -0.99 18.66
C GLU A 89 -3.66 0.13 18.28
N PHE A 90 -3.91 0.86 17.20
CA PHE A 90 -3.06 1.99 16.78
C PHE A 90 -3.05 3.12 17.82
N SER A 91 -4.21 3.42 18.40
CA SER A 91 -4.32 4.39 19.50
C SER A 91 -3.54 3.97 20.74
N ARG A 92 -3.46 2.67 21.04
CA ARG A 92 -2.68 2.12 22.15
C ARG A 92 -1.17 2.25 21.92
N VAL A 93 -0.73 1.94 20.70
CA VAL A 93 0.70 1.93 20.33
C VAL A 93 1.25 3.34 20.12
N LEU A 94 0.45 4.22 19.54
CA LEU A 94 0.84 5.60 19.30
C LEU A 94 0.86 6.41 20.62
N ARG A 95 1.86 7.25 20.74
CA ARG A 95 1.91 8.24 21.82
C ARG A 95 0.76 9.25 21.66
N PRO A 96 0.25 9.84 22.76
CA PRO A 96 -0.71 10.95 22.65
C PRO A 96 -0.21 12.04 21.70
N GLY A 97 -1.03 12.41 20.72
CA GLY A 97 -0.66 13.34 19.67
C GLY A 97 0.19 12.76 18.53
N GLY A 98 0.47 11.47 18.55
CA GLY A 98 1.08 10.72 17.44
C GLY A 98 0.13 10.59 16.24
N PHE A 99 0.63 10.10 15.13
CA PHE A 99 -0.11 10.07 13.87
C PHE A 99 -0.23 8.65 13.29
N PHE A 100 -1.44 8.31 12.88
CA PHE A 100 -1.70 7.19 11.97
C PHE A 100 -1.77 7.71 10.55
N THR A 101 -1.19 6.98 9.59
CA THR A 101 -1.34 7.25 8.16
C THR A 101 -1.69 6.00 7.38
N ALA A 102 -2.68 6.12 6.50
CA ALA A 102 -2.99 5.11 5.51
C ALA A 102 -2.63 5.64 4.13
N VAL A 103 -1.93 4.85 3.30
CA VAL A 103 -1.42 5.30 2.00
C VAL A 103 -1.76 4.27 0.93
N TRP A 104 -2.22 4.74 -0.24
CA TRP A 104 -2.34 3.97 -1.47
C TRP A 104 -1.75 4.74 -2.64
N ASN A 105 -1.30 3.99 -3.63
CA ASN A 105 -0.73 4.55 -4.85
C ASN A 105 -1.37 3.90 -6.10
N PRO A 106 -2.71 4.07 -6.32
CA PRO A 106 -3.38 3.55 -7.50
C PRO A 106 -2.89 4.21 -8.79
N ARG A 107 -2.92 3.45 -9.88
CA ARG A 107 -2.75 4.01 -11.21
C ARG A 107 -3.91 4.93 -11.57
N HIS A 108 -3.61 6.08 -12.12
CA HIS A 108 -4.58 7.02 -12.69
C HIS A 108 -4.57 6.83 -14.21
N ILE A 109 -5.31 5.81 -14.66
CA ILE A 109 -5.25 5.34 -16.06
C ILE A 109 -5.96 6.28 -17.03
N GLU A 110 -6.91 7.08 -16.57
CA GLU A 110 -7.77 7.94 -17.38
C GLU A 110 -6.99 8.98 -18.18
N CYS A 111 -5.78 9.29 -17.78
CA CYS A 111 -4.90 10.22 -18.50
C CYS A 111 -4.10 9.59 -19.65
N ASN A 112 -4.15 8.25 -19.81
CA ASN A 112 -3.44 7.54 -20.86
C ASN A 112 -4.37 6.53 -21.57
N PRO A 113 -4.80 6.81 -22.84
CA PRO A 113 -5.72 5.95 -23.58
C PRO A 113 -5.26 4.49 -23.71
N LEU A 114 -3.94 4.24 -23.82
CA LEU A 114 -3.39 2.89 -23.85
C LEU A 114 -3.69 2.13 -22.56
N LEU A 115 -3.56 2.78 -21.40
CA LEU A 115 -3.82 2.14 -20.13
C LEU A 115 -5.31 1.86 -19.93
N VAL A 116 -6.17 2.74 -20.43
CA VAL A 116 -7.63 2.51 -20.45
C VAL A 116 -7.97 1.29 -21.31
N GLU A 117 -7.43 1.22 -22.54
CA GLU A 117 -7.64 0.07 -23.44
C GLU A 117 -7.18 -1.26 -22.80
N ILE A 118 -6.04 -1.25 -22.11
CA ILE A 118 -5.52 -2.43 -21.41
C ILE A 118 -6.46 -2.85 -20.27
N GLU A 119 -6.94 -1.92 -19.48
CA GLU A 119 -7.85 -2.22 -18.36
C GLU A 119 -9.23 -2.68 -18.87
N GLU A 120 -9.77 -2.07 -19.93
CA GLU A 120 -11.01 -2.51 -20.59
C GLU A 120 -10.88 -3.95 -21.12
N LYS A 121 -9.74 -4.30 -21.73
CA LYS A 121 -9.46 -5.66 -22.19
C LYS A 121 -9.42 -6.67 -21.05
N LEU A 122 -8.90 -6.29 -19.90
CA LEU A 122 -8.92 -7.14 -18.71
C LEU A 122 -10.36 -7.49 -18.30
N TYR A 123 -11.25 -6.48 -18.24
CA TYR A 123 -12.65 -6.70 -17.90
C TYR A 123 -13.45 -7.41 -18.99
N GLU A 124 -13.05 -7.29 -20.27
CA GLU A 124 -13.64 -8.07 -21.36
C GLU A 124 -13.31 -9.58 -21.18
N ILE A 125 -12.05 -9.91 -20.87
CA ILE A 125 -11.60 -11.29 -20.68
C ILE A 125 -12.15 -11.90 -19.38
N ALA A 126 -12.22 -11.08 -18.33
CA ALA A 126 -12.60 -11.53 -16.99
C ALA A 126 -13.52 -10.52 -16.27
N PRO A 127 -14.80 -10.42 -16.69
CA PRO A 127 -15.73 -9.37 -16.22
C PRO A 127 -16.09 -9.45 -14.73
N HIS A 128 -15.77 -10.57 -14.07
CA HIS A 128 -16.05 -10.78 -12.65
C HIS A 128 -14.92 -10.33 -11.71
N ILE A 129 -13.79 -9.88 -12.26
CA ILE A 129 -12.65 -9.43 -11.44
C ILE A 129 -13.04 -8.23 -10.59
N LYS A 130 -12.67 -8.30 -9.31
CA LYS A 130 -12.77 -7.18 -8.37
C LYS A 130 -11.36 -6.73 -7.98
N ARG A 131 -11.05 -5.47 -8.28
CA ARG A 131 -9.76 -4.84 -7.96
C ARG A 131 -9.75 -4.33 -6.51
N VAL A 132 -9.75 -5.25 -5.54
CA VAL A 132 -9.93 -4.94 -4.10
C VAL A 132 -8.75 -4.16 -3.53
N SER A 133 -7.54 -4.42 -4.01
CA SER A 133 -6.30 -3.81 -3.51
C SER A 133 -5.92 -2.48 -4.20
N SER A 134 -6.72 -2.03 -5.18
CA SER A 134 -6.35 -0.93 -6.07
C SER A 134 -6.26 0.46 -5.42
N GLY A 135 -6.74 0.63 -4.18
CA GLY A 135 -6.87 1.95 -3.57
C GLY A 135 -8.01 2.83 -4.15
N ASN A 136 -8.81 2.25 -5.04
CA ASN A 136 -10.06 2.80 -5.59
C ASN A 136 -11.19 1.82 -5.25
N SER A 137 -11.63 1.80 -4.00
CA SER A 137 -12.65 0.89 -3.50
C SER A 137 -13.55 1.59 -2.50
N ASP A 138 -14.73 1.02 -2.23
CA ASP A 138 -15.67 1.52 -1.22
C ASP A 138 -15.00 1.77 0.13
N PHE A 139 -13.97 1.00 0.48
CA PHE A 139 -13.19 1.21 1.70
C PHE A 139 -12.50 2.57 1.71
N THR A 140 -11.78 2.92 0.63
CA THR A 140 -11.06 4.19 0.54
C THR A 140 -11.99 5.39 0.36
N ASP A 141 -13.14 5.20 -0.26
CA ASP A 141 -14.11 6.28 -0.50
C ASP A 141 -14.78 6.73 0.79
N THR A 142 -14.97 5.82 1.75
CA THR A 142 -15.55 6.12 3.06
C THR A 142 -14.51 6.42 4.15
N LEU A 143 -13.22 6.22 3.88
CA LEU A 143 -12.17 6.23 4.91
C LEU A 143 -12.03 7.58 5.61
N THR A 144 -12.16 8.69 4.89
CA THR A 144 -12.10 10.04 5.49
C THR A 144 -13.17 10.23 6.57
N GLU A 145 -14.39 9.82 6.27
CA GLU A 145 -15.51 9.93 7.20
C GLU A 145 -15.35 8.97 8.38
N ARG A 146 -14.94 7.74 8.12
CA ARG A 146 -14.69 6.74 9.17
C ARG A 146 -13.62 7.21 10.15
N LEU A 147 -12.50 7.76 9.67
CA LEU A 147 -11.43 8.27 10.53
C LEU A 147 -11.88 9.51 11.34
N ARG A 148 -12.67 10.42 10.75
CA ARG A 148 -13.19 11.59 11.44
C ARG A 148 -14.21 11.24 12.53
N ASN A 149 -14.98 10.18 12.31
CA ASN A 149 -16.01 9.72 13.27
C ASN A 149 -15.42 8.79 14.35
N ALA A 150 -14.18 8.39 14.23
CA ALA A 150 -13.53 7.52 15.22
C ALA A 150 -13.11 8.32 16.47
N ASP A 151 -13.62 7.90 17.64
CA ASP A 151 -13.37 8.59 18.92
C ASP A 151 -11.89 8.67 19.31
N VAL A 152 -11.06 7.77 18.81
CA VAL A 152 -9.62 7.69 19.09
C VAL A 152 -8.80 8.78 18.40
N PHE A 153 -9.34 9.41 17.35
CA PHE A 153 -8.66 10.46 16.60
C PHE A 153 -9.26 11.84 16.88
N SER A 154 -8.42 12.87 16.86
CA SER A 154 -8.86 14.26 17.05
C SER A 154 -9.18 14.94 15.71
N ASP A 155 -8.51 14.53 14.65
CA ASP A 155 -8.66 15.06 13.29
C ASP A 155 -8.20 14.04 12.26
N ALA A 156 -8.68 14.21 11.02
CA ALA A 156 -8.23 13.43 9.87
C ALA A 156 -8.14 14.29 8.62
N ILE A 157 -6.97 14.28 7.99
CA ILE A 157 -6.65 15.02 6.79
C ILE A 157 -6.52 14.02 5.63
N TYR A 158 -7.14 14.34 4.49
CA TYR A 158 -6.93 13.64 3.24
C TYR A 158 -6.02 14.47 2.33
N LEU A 159 -5.03 13.81 1.74
CA LEU A 159 -4.09 14.37 0.78
C LEU A 159 -4.05 13.50 -0.47
N GLU A 160 -3.93 14.11 -1.63
CA GLU A 160 -3.64 13.40 -2.87
C GLU A 160 -2.60 14.15 -3.71
N GLY A 161 -1.84 13.38 -4.47
CA GLY A 161 -0.84 13.93 -5.37
C GLY A 161 -0.62 13.00 -6.56
N PHE A 162 -0.15 13.56 -7.65
CA PHE A 162 0.10 12.81 -8.88
C PHE A 162 1.60 12.76 -9.18
N HIS A 163 2.06 11.62 -9.68
CA HIS A 163 3.38 11.50 -10.27
C HIS A 163 3.33 10.55 -11.46
N THR A 164 4.15 10.82 -12.46
CA THR A 164 4.24 10.00 -13.67
C THR A 164 5.61 9.36 -13.74
N ILE A 165 5.64 8.07 -14.02
CA ILE A 165 6.87 7.33 -14.30
C ILE A 165 6.87 6.87 -15.75
N LYS A 166 8.07 6.70 -16.33
CA LYS A 166 8.29 6.04 -17.61
C LYS A 166 8.81 4.64 -17.34
N GLN A 167 8.17 3.66 -17.93
CA GLN A 167 8.52 2.25 -17.81
C GLN A 167 8.82 1.69 -19.19
N THR A 168 9.85 0.88 -19.31
CA THR A 168 10.02 0.07 -20.53
C THR A 168 8.86 -0.94 -20.65
N PRO A 169 8.60 -1.48 -21.86
CA PRO A 169 7.61 -2.55 -22.02
C PRO A 169 7.83 -3.73 -21.06
N GLU A 170 9.08 -4.12 -20.85
CA GLU A 170 9.42 -5.21 -19.92
C GLU A 170 9.07 -4.87 -18.46
N GLU A 171 9.41 -3.66 -17.99
CA GLU A 171 9.06 -3.19 -16.64
C GLU A 171 7.53 -3.11 -16.47
N TYR A 172 6.82 -2.63 -17.49
CA TYR A 172 5.37 -2.53 -17.44
C TYR A 172 4.69 -3.92 -17.39
N LEU A 173 5.16 -4.87 -18.20
CA LEU A 173 4.73 -6.27 -18.13
C LEU A 173 5.04 -6.87 -16.75
N GLY A 174 6.22 -6.59 -16.19
CA GLY A 174 6.61 -7.06 -14.85
C GLY A 174 5.64 -6.61 -13.76
N VAL A 175 5.09 -5.40 -13.86
CA VAL A 175 4.03 -4.92 -12.92
C VAL A 175 2.80 -5.83 -13.00
N TRP A 176 2.32 -6.18 -14.19
CA TRP A 176 1.16 -7.05 -14.35
C TRP A 176 1.42 -8.48 -13.86
N TRP A 177 2.61 -9.02 -14.08
CA TRP A 177 3.01 -10.33 -13.55
C TRP A 177 3.03 -10.36 -12.01
N SER A 178 3.27 -9.24 -11.36
CA SER A 178 3.28 -9.13 -9.89
C SER A 178 1.88 -9.06 -9.26
N VAL A 179 0.83 -8.84 -10.06
CA VAL A 179 -0.55 -8.67 -9.58
C VAL A 179 -1.24 -10.03 -9.42
N ASN A 180 -1.07 -10.65 -8.25
CA ASN A 180 -1.59 -11.99 -7.99
C ASN A 180 -3.12 -12.09 -7.92
N ASP A 181 -3.83 -11.03 -7.53
CA ASP A 181 -5.29 -11.02 -7.39
C ASP A 181 -6.00 -11.24 -8.73
N ILE A 182 -5.48 -10.72 -9.83
CA ILE A 182 -6.02 -10.91 -11.18
C ILE A 182 -5.88 -12.39 -11.59
N ARG A 183 -4.67 -12.94 -11.47
CA ARG A 183 -4.38 -14.32 -11.83
C ARG A 183 -5.24 -15.31 -11.02
N ALA A 184 -5.39 -15.06 -9.72
CA ALA A 184 -6.20 -15.88 -8.83
C ALA A 184 -7.70 -15.88 -9.20
N GLN A 185 -8.23 -14.71 -9.63
CA GLN A 185 -9.64 -14.56 -9.98
C GLN A 185 -9.96 -14.98 -11.43
N ALA A 186 -9.11 -14.64 -12.39
CA ALA A 186 -9.32 -14.95 -13.80
C ALA A 186 -9.01 -16.40 -14.16
N GLY A 187 -8.09 -17.04 -13.45
CA GLY A 187 -7.46 -18.30 -13.83
C GLY A 187 -6.31 -18.12 -14.80
N GLU A 188 -5.44 -19.13 -14.87
CA GLU A 188 -4.18 -19.08 -15.62
C GLU A 188 -4.38 -18.75 -17.10
N ASP A 189 -5.27 -19.46 -17.79
CA ASP A 189 -5.46 -19.31 -19.25
C ASP A 189 -5.87 -17.90 -19.64
N LYS A 190 -6.84 -17.32 -18.91
CA LYS A 190 -7.30 -15.96 -19.15
C LYS A 190 -6.24 -14.91 -18.79
N PHE A 191 -5.47 -15.18 -17.74
CA PHE A 191 -4.36 -14.31 -17.38
C PHE A 191 -3.29 -14.27 -18.45
N ILE A 192 -2.90 -15.43 -19.01
CA ILE A 192 -1.95 -15.52 -20.13
C ILE A 192 -2.49 -14.82 -21.38
N GLN A 193 -3.78 -14.99 -21.70
CA GLN A 193 -4.43 -14.28 -22.81
C GLN A 193 -4.36 -12.77 -22.63
N PHE A 194 -4.61 -12.30 -21.41
CA PHE A 194 -4.49 -10.87 -21.08
C PHE A 194 -3.04 -10.37 -21.22
N MET A 195 -2.07 -11.12 -20.70
CA MET A 195 -0.65 -10.75 -20.79
C MET A 195 -0.15 -10.68 -22.23
N ALA A 196 -0.58 -11.59 -23.10
CA ALA A 196 -0.28 -11.55 -24.54
C ALA A 196 -0.83 -10.28 -25.21
N PHE A 197 -2.03 -9.84 -24.84
CA PHE A 197 -2.58 -8.56 -25.32
C PHE A 197 -1.75 -7.36 -24.84
N VAL A 198 -1.36 -7.33 -23.56
CA VAL A 198 -0.52 -6.25 -23.02
C VAL A 198 0.81 -6.18 -23.77
N GLU A 199 1.46 -7.33 -24.01
CA GLU A 199 2.71 -7.43 -24.75
C GLU A 199 2.55 -6.93 -26.19
N GLU A 200 1.50 -7.35 -26.91
CA GLU A 200 1.19 -6.88 -28.25
C GLU A 200 1.07 -5.35 -28.32
N LYS A 201 0.37 -4.76 -27.35
CA LYS A 201 0.12 -3.31 -27.32
C LYS A 201 1.34 -2.47 -26.93
N THR A 202 2.29 -3.06 -26.22
CA THR A 202 3.43 -2.31 -25.65
C THR A 202 4.77 -2.60 -26.33
N SER A 203 4.94 -3.74 -27.01
CA SER A 203 6.23 -4.21 -27.55
C SER A 203 6.95 -3.26 -28.50
N ASN A 204 6.21 -2.41 -29.22
CA ASN A 204 6.77 -1.46 -30.18
C ASN A 204 6.95 -0.04 -29.61
N LEU A 205 6.77 0.14 -28.30
CA LEU A 205 6.91 1.42 -27.63
C LEU A 205 8.29 1.53 -26.98
N ASP A 206 8.88 2.72 -27.01
CA ASP A 206 10.11 3.00 -26.27
C ASP A 206 9.87 2.99 -24.76
N PHE A 207 8.74 3.52 -24.34
CA PHE A 207 8.31 3.56 -22.94
C PHE A 207 6.78 3.73 -22.83
N ILE A 208 6.26 3.34 -21.69
CA ILE A 208 4.87 3.54 -21.25
C ILE A 208 4.86 4.57 -20.12
N GLU A 209 4.12 5.65 -20.28
CA GLU A 209 3.88 6.61 -19.19
C GLU A 209 2.75 6.12 -18.30
N THR A 210 3.07 5.86 -17.04
CA THR A 210 2.08 5.49 -16.02
C THR A 210 1.99 6.59 -14.97
N THR A 211 0.84 7.24 -14.90
CA THR A 211 0.54 8.20 -13.83
C THR A 211 -0.07 7.48 -12.66
N TYR A 212 0.43 7.77 -11.48
CA TYR A 212 -0.11 7.32 -10.21
C TYR A 212 -0.76 8.46 -9.46
N LYS A 213 -1.83 8.15 -8.76
CA LYS A 213 -2.52 9.05 -7.84
C LYS A 213 -2.27 8.58 -6.41
N THR A 214 -1.24 9.12 -5.77
CA THR A 214 -1.00 8.81 -4.35
C THR A 214 -2.12 9.42 -3.51
N ARG A 215 -2.76 8.59 -2.70
CA ARG A 215 -3.81 8.95 -1.75
C ARG A 215 -3.31 8.66 -0.34
N ALA A 216 -3.35 9.66 0.54
CA ALA A 216 -2.91 9.53 1.92
C ALA A 216 -3.95 10.10 2.89
N TRP A 217 -4.19 9.39 3.96
CA TRP A 217 -4.98 9.84 5.10
C TRP A 217 -4.07 9.95 6.30
N LEU A 218 -4.14 11.05 7.00
CA LEU A 218 -3.38 11.30 8.22
C LEU A 218 -4.36 11.60 9.35
N ALA A 219 -4.32 10.79 10.41
CA ALA A 219 -5.18 10.96 11.56
C ALA A 219 -4.35 11.10 12.84
N ARG A 220 -4.66 12.09 13.68
CA ARG A 220 -3.93 12.36 14.91
C ARG A 220 -4.63 11.70 16.10
N VAL A 221 -3.90 10.92 16.88
CA VAL A 221 -4.40 10.32 18.14
C VAL A 221 -4.63 11.42 19.19
N ARG A 222 -5.70 11.28 19.94
CA ARG A 222 -6.09 12.18 21.05
C ARG A 222 -5.15 12.10 22.23
#